data_42b3cbd9fd3f12f83c58fbc1ae7e9da3
#
_entry.id   42b3cbd9fd3f12f83c58fbc1ae7e9da3
#
_cell.length_a   1.000
_cell.length_b   1.000
_cell.length_c   1.000
_cell.angle_alpha   90.00
_cell.angle_beta   90.00
_cell.angle_gamma   90.00
#
_symmetry.space_group_name_H-M   'P 1'
#
loop_
_entity.id
_entity.type
_entity.pdbx_description
1 polymer ?
#
loop_
_entity_poly.entity_id
_entity_poly.type
_entity_poly.pdbx_seq_one_letter_code
_entity_poly.pdbx_strand_id
1 'polypeptide(L)'
;MYCRKITLKNYRNISSAEVEFSPGVNLIYGKNAQGKTNLLESVYIFARGRSFKGTADKDLVKNGESFFSVKNEYTDSRRENELFILHSEKKTKRFANEVKLDRNIDMISRFRAVLFCPDHLGIVKGAPSERREFLNIAISQISRDYIYLLGDYQLTLENRNALIKKICMPGISPSARASLTDNLSVWNEQLAKYAARIAAKRKEYVEKISPYAEYIMSEMSSNKEKLRIQYVCDVQNPENAEQSEKDYLKLFEEGTERDIACGSTQKGVHRDDLSIKINGDHLRQWGSQGQQRTAVLAIKLAEGEMCRQYAGEEPVYLFDDVFSELDAERKKYLISGAASKQYIITTCEENVDFGNAKRIKTENGCFFEE
;
A
#
# COMPACT_ATOMS: atom_id res chain seq x y z
N MET A 1 0.34 -16.17 9.36
CA MET A 1 1.62 -16.00 8.60
C MET A 1 2.66 -15.33 9.49
N TYR A 2 3.93 -15.73 9.41
CA TYR A 2 5.01 -14.98 10.06
C TYR A 2 6.32 -15.07 9.25
N CYS A 3 7.06 -13.96 9.23
CA CYS A 3 8.42 -13.90 8.70
C CYS A 3 9.37 -14.60 9.67
N ARG A 4 10.03 -15.65 9.25
CA ARG A 4 10.97 -16.41 10.08
C ARG A 4 12.37 -15.79 10.02
N LYS A 5 12.83 -15.49 8.81
CA LYS A 5 14.20 -15.00 8.57
C LYS A 5 14.26 -14.08 7.37
N ILE A 6 15.04 -13.03 7.48
CA ILE A 6 15.41 -12.17 6.36
C ILE A 6 16.92 -12.23 6.14
N THR A 7 17.36 -12.44 4.91
CA THR A 7 18.77 -12.40 4.52
C THR A 7 18.98 -11.30 3.50
N LEU A 8 19.93 -10.43 3.76
CA LEU A 8 20.25 -9.24 2.95
C LEU A 8 21.68 -9.29 2.47
N LYS A 9 21.93 -8.83 1.24
CA LYS A 9 23.26 -8.58 0.70
C LYS A 9 23.25 -7.32 -0.14
N ASN A 10 24.14 -6.39 0.18
CA ASN A 10 24.33 -5.10 -0.51
C ASN A 10 23.01 -4.28 -0.65
N TYR A 11 22.17 -4.29 0.40
CA TYR A 11 20.89 -3.62 0.38
C TYR A 11 20.95 -2.29 1.15
N ARG A 12 20.77 -1.16 0.47
CA ARG A 12 20.83 0.18 1.06
C ARG A 12 22.19 0.42 1.78
N ASN A 13 22.18 0.60 3.10
CA ASN A 13 23.39 0.74 3.92
C ASN A 13 23.90 -0.60 4.49
N ILE A 14 23.20 -1.72 4.24
CA ILE A 14 23.50 -3.03 4.80
C ILE A 14 24.36 -3.81 3.81
N SER A 15 25.59 -4.22 4.23
CA SER A 15 26.48 -5.04 3.39
C SER A 15 26.03 -6.48 3.35
N SER A 16 25.80 -7.06 4.55
CA SER A 16 25.27 -8.42 4.72
C SER A 16 24.59 -8.49 6.07
N ALA A 17 23.42 -9.11 6.12
CA ALA A 17 22.71 -9.38 7.37
C ALA A 17 21.88 -10.65 7.25
N GLU A 18 21.81 -11.39 8.33
CA GLU A 18 20.82 -12.45 8.56
C GLU A 18 20.11 -12.12 9.86
N VAL A 19 18.79 -12.01 9.82
CA VAL A 19 17.98 -11.66 10.99
C VAL A 19 16.84 -12.65 11.12
N GLU A 20 16.80 -13.35 12.24
CA GLU A 20 15.73 -14.27 12.59
C GLU A 20 14.71 -13.58 13.49
N PHE A 21 13.43 -13.80 13.22
CA PHE A 21 12.32 -13.21 13.96
C PHE A 21 11.56 -14.29 14.74
N SER A 22 11.05 -13.92 15.91
CA SER A 22 10.08 -14.74 16.66
C SER A 22 8.67 -14.56 16.06
N PRO A 23 7.77 -15.52 16.25
CA PRO A 23 6.36 -15.37 15.83
C PRO A 23 5.60 -14.24 16.53
N GLY A 24 6.10 -13.74 17.67
CA GLY A 24 5.51 -12.66 18.46
C GLY A 24 6.12 -11.30 18.15
N VAL A 25 6.42 -10.53 19.18
CA VAL A 25 6.99 -9.19 19.08
C VAL A 25 8.50 -9.26 18.89
N ASN A 26 9.00 -8.53 17.88
CA ASN A 26 10.41 -8.34 17.60
C ASN A 26 10.72 -6.85 17.65
N LEU A 27 11.61 -6.44 18.54
CA LEU A 27 12.01 -5.05 18.73
C LEU A 27 13.40 -4.82 18.15
N ILE A 28 13.48 -4.04 17.09
CA ILE A 28 14.71 -3.61 16.45
C ILE A 28 15.03 -2.20 16.95
N TYR A 29 16.08 -2.04 17.72
CA TYR A 29 16.41 -0.76 18.32
C TYR A 29 17.86 -0.33 18.05
N GLY A 30 18.13 0.96 18.19
CA GLY A 30 19.41 1.57 17.94
C GLY A 30 19.29 3.01 17.44
N LYS A 31 20.41 3.70 17.29
CA LYS A 31 20.44 5.12 16.87
C LYS A 31 19.83 5.31 15.46
N ASN A 32 19.53 6.56 15.12
CA ASN A 32 19.07 6.91 13.78
C ASN A 32 20.12 6.57 12.71
N ALA A 33 19.65 6.30 11.48
CA ALA A 33 20.46 5.96 10.32
C ALA A 33 21.27 4.64 10.43
N GLN A 34 21.02 3.78 11.42
CA GLN A 34 21.70 2.50 11.59
C GLN A 34 21.16 1.36 10.69
N GLY A 35 20.08 1.57 9.95
CA GLY A 35 19.52 0.58 9.01
C GLY A 35 18.19 -0.05 9.45
N LYS A 36 17.61 0.35 10.59
CA LYS A 36 16.32 -0.17 11.10
C LYS A 36 15.21 -0.14 10.06
N THR A 37 14.90 1.05 9.53
CA THR A 37 13.89 1.24 8.46
C THR A 37 14.25 0.46 7.19
N ASN A 38 15.54 0.31 6.86
CA ASN A 38 15.97 -0.43 5.67
C ASN A 38 15.75 -1.94 5.83
N LEU A 39 15.91 -2.48 7.05
CA LEU A 39 15.53 -3.86 7.36
C LEU A 39 14.01 -4.05 7.23
N LEU A 40 13.20 -3.13 7.77
CA LEU A 40 11.75 -3.18 7.63
C LEU A 40 11.32 -3.10 6.16
N GLU A 41 11.94 -2.19 5.40
CA GLU A 41 11.72 -2.03 3.95
C GLU A 41 11.97 -3.34 3.21
N SER A 42 13.03 -4.06 3.58
CA SER A 42 13.40 -5.34 2.97
C SER A 42 12.41 -6.47 3.25
N VAL A 43 11.66 -6.42 4.35
CA VAL A 43 10.54 -7.34 4.61
C VAL A 43 9.30 -6.91 3.82
N TYR A 44 8.98 -5.62 3.84
CA TYR A 44 7.75 -5.12 3.20
C TYR A 44 7.76 -5.18 1.67
N ILE A 45 8.94 -5.18 1.03
CA ILE A 45 9.07 -5.27 -0.44
C ILE A 45 8.40 -6.52 -1.01
N PHE A 46 8.31 -7.61 -0.24
CA PHE A 46 7.64 -8.85 -0.64
C PHE A 46 6.12 -8.75 -0.64
N ALA A 47 5.55 -7.91 0.23
CA ALA A 47 4.11 -7.67 0.28
C ALA A 47 3.63 -6.69 -0.82
N ARG A 48 4.47 -5.71 -1.17
CA ARG A 48 4.13 -4.64 -2.11
C ARG A 48 4.71 -4.84 -3.51
N GLY A 49 5.76 -5.62 -3.64
CA GLY A 49 6.51 -5.80 -4.90
C GLY A 49 7.49 -4.67 -5.22
N ARG A 50 7.54 -3.61 -4.42
CA ARG A 50 8.45 -2.46 -4.56
C ARG A 50 8.72 -1.79 -3.22
N SER A 51 9.75 -0.95 -3.13
CA SER A 51 10.04 -0.13 -1.96
C SER A 51 8.83 0.74 -1.56
N PHE A 52 8.54 0.85 -0.27
CA PHE A 52 7.50 1.76 0.22
C PHE A 52 7.92 3.23 0.18
N LYS A 53 9.22 3.51 0.12
CA LYS A 53 9.77 4.85 -0.07
C LYS A 53 9.69 5.35 -1.53
N GLY A 54 9.07 4.58 -2.43
CA GLY A 54 8.93 4.95 -3.85
C GLY A 54 10.22 4.89 -4.65
N THR A 55 11.29 4.30 -4.10
CA THR A 55 12.62 4.20 -4.73
C THR A 55 12.63 3.12 -5.80
N ALA A 56 13.32 3.36 -6.90
CA ALA A 56 13.52 2.34 -7.93
C ALA A 56 14.47 1.24 -7.44
N ASP A 57 14.30 0.00 -7.96
CA ASP A 57 15.12 -1.15 -7.53
C ASP A 57 16.62 -0.89 -7.62
N LYS A 58 17.09 -0.13 -8.64
CA LYS A 58 18.51 0.24 -8.81
C LYS A 58 19.06 1.06 -7.63
N ASP A 59 18.22 1.87 -7.00
CA ASP A 59 18.60 2.76 -5.91
C ASP A 59 18.52 2.06 -4.53
N LEU A 60 18.15 0.77 -4.51
CA LEU A 60 18.22 -0.12 -3.36
C LEU A 60 19.61 -0.78 -3.24
N VAL A 61 20.41 -0.75 -4.29
CA VAL A 61 21.79 -1.25 -4.28
C VAL A 61 22.63 -0.39 -3.35
N LYS A 62 23.44 -1.04 -2.52
CA LYS A 62 24.40 -0.34 -1.65
C LYS A 62 25.38 0.47 -2.49
N ASN A 63 25.68 1.69 -2.04
CA ASN A 63 26.61 2.56 -2.74
C ASN A 63 28.00 1.89 -2.93
N GLY A 64 28.49 1.89 -4.17
CA GLY A 64 29.74 1.22 -4.57
C GLY A 64 29.58 -0.24 -4.98
N GLU A 65 28.38 -0.82 -4.87
CA GLU A 65 28.10 -2.20 -5.24
C GLU A 65 27.35 -2.30 -6.57
N SER A 66 27.37 -3.47 -7.21
CA SER A 66 26.74 -3.70 -8.52
C SER A 66 25.41 -4.45 -8.44
N PHE A 67 25.05 -4.99 -7.27
CA PHE A 67 23.85 -5.78 -7.07
C PHE A 67 23.36 -5.69 -5.63
N PHE A 68 22.09 -6.05 -5.41
CA PHE A 68 21.60 -6.43 -4.09
C PHE A 68 20.80 -7.73 -4.16
N SER A 69 20.70 -8.41 -3.05
CA SER A 69 19.75 -9.50 -2.89
C SER A 69 19.03 -9.42 -1.54
N VAL A 70 17.76 -9.84 -1.56
CA VAL A 70 16.90 -9.98 -0.38
C VAL A 70 16.21 -11.32 -0.44
N LYS A 71 16.27 -12.08 0.65
CA LYS A 71 15.60 -13.37 0.81
C LYS A 71 14.72 -13.32 2.04
N ASN A 72 13.46 -13.70 1.91
CA ASN A 72 12.49 -13.81 3.00
C ASN A 72 12.06 -15.26 3.14
N GLU A 73 12.36 -15.86 4.28
CA GLU A 73 11.85 -17.16 4.69
C GLU A 73 10.68 -16.93 5.63
N TYR A 74 9.51 -17.44 5.29
CA TYR A 74 8.29 -17.22 6.05
C TYR A 74 7.44 -18.48 6.11
N THR A 75 6.59 -18.56 7.13
CA THR A 75 5.62 -19.64 7.30
C THR A 75 4.21 -19.08 7.12
N ASP A 76 3.42 -19.72 6.29
CA ASP A 76 1.98 -19.51 6.19
C ASP A 76 1.23 -20.67 6.90
N SER A 77 -0.10 -20.66 6.84
CA SER A 77 -0.94 -21.71 7.46
C SER A 77 -0.73 -23.11 6.86
N ARG A 78 -0.01 -23.24 5.75
CA ARG A 78 0.16 -24.51 5.02
C ARG A 78 1.56 -25.06 5.09
N ARG A 79 2.61 -24.19 5.01
CA ARG A 79 4.00 -24.64 4.91
C ARG A 79 5.00 -23.50 5.13
N GLU A 80 6.27 -23.87 5.17
CA GLU A 80 7.38 -22.93 5.02
C GLU A 80 7.54 -22.54 3.55
N ASN A 81 7.85 -21.27 3.31
CA ASN A 81 7.98 -20.67 2.00
C ASN A 81 9.22 -19.76 1.94
N GLU A 82 9.70 -19.54 0.73
CA GLU A 82 10.79 -18.64 0.45
C GLU A 82 10.43 -17.68 -0.69
N LEU A 83 10.75 -16.40 -0.51
CA LEU A 83 10.74 -15.41 -1.59
C LEU A 83 12.13 -14.77 -1.70
N PHE A 84 12.61 -14.64 -2.93
CA PHE A 84 13.93 -14.11 -3.20
C PHE A 84 13.90 -13.05 -4.31
N ILE A 85 14.59 -11.93 -4.06
CA ILE A 85 14.78 -10.84 -5.02
C ILE A 85 16.29 -10.67 -5.24
N LEU A 86 16.70 -10.64 -6.51
CA LEU A 86 18.04 -10.30 -6.95
C LEU A 86 17.98 -9.18 -7.98
N HIS A 87 18.61 -8.06 -7.70
CA HIS A 87 18.83 -6.99 -8.68
C HIS A 87 20.29 -6.96 -9.07
N SER A 88 20.56 -7.12 -10.36
CA SER A 88 21.90 -7.03 -10.94
C SER A 88 21.81 -6.63 -12.41
N GLU A 89 22.82 -5.98 -12.95
CA GLU A 89 22.88 -5.59 -14.38
C GLU A 89 21.61 -4.83 -14.85
N LYS A 90 21.09 -3.96 -14.00
CA LYS A 90 19.85 -3.17 -14.23
C LYS A 90 18.56 -4.01 -14.37
N LYS A 91 18.59 -5.29 -14.02
CA LYS A 91 17.43 -6.20 -14.06
C LYS A 91 17.13 -6.75 -12.68
N THR A 92 15.85 -6.85 -12.35
CA THR A 92 15.40 -7.49 -11.11
C THR A 92 14.78 -8.84 -11.43
N LYS A 93 15.33 -9.89 -10.84
CA LYS A 93 14.79 -11.26 -10.88
C LYS A 93 14.11 -11.57 -9.56
N ARG A 94 13.00 -12.26 -9.61
CA ARG A 94 12.19 -12.64 -8.46
C ARG A 94 11.93 -14.14 -8.49
N PHE A 95 11.92 -14.76 -7.32
CA PHE A 95 11.71 -16.20 -7.19
C PHE A 95 10.77 -16.48 -6.02
N ALA A 96 10.01 -17.54 -6.11
CA ALA A 96 9.22 -18.11 -5.04
C ALA A 96 9.50 -19.62 -4.95
N ASN A 97 10.00 -20.08 -3.81
CA ASN A 97 10.42 -21.49 -3.60
C ASN A 97 11.30 -21.97 -4.77
N GLU A 98 12.35 -21.20 -5.07
CA GLU A 98 13.34 -21.43 -6.16
C GLU A 98 12.78 -21.28 -7.59
N VAL A 99 11.46 -21.17 -7.76
CA VAL A 99 10.83 -20.98 -9.07
C VAL A 99 10.86 -19.51 -9.47
N LYS A 100 11.42 -19.21 -10.63
CA LYS A 100 11.47 -17.84 -11.17
C LYS A 100 10.06 -17.34 -11.46
N LEU A 101 9.78 -16.12 -11.04
CA LEU A 101 8.54 -15.39 -11.34
C LEU A 101 8.74 -14.50 -12.56
N ASP A 102 7.81 -14.56 -13.52
CA ASP A 102 7.91 -13.77 -14.75
C ASP A 102 7.59 -12.29 -14.51
N ARG A 103 6.65 -12.01 -13.60
CA ARG A 103 6.17 -10.66 -13.32
C ARG A 103 6.22 -10.36 -11.83
N ASN A 104 6.45 -9.08 -11.50
CA ASN A 104 6.44 -8.61 -10.12
C ASN A 104 5.12 -8.91 -9.40
N ILE A 105 4.03 -8.83 -10.12
CA ILE A 105 2.67 -9.12 -9.64
C ILE A 105 2.52 -10.55 -9.10
N ASP A 106 3.31 -11.50 -9.60
CA ASP A 106 3.25 -12.90 -9.17
C ASP A 106 3.85 -13.12 -7.76
N MET A 107 4.55 -12.13 -7.22
CA MET A 107 5.07 -12.12 -5.85
C MET A 107 4.05 -11.54 -4.86
N ILE A 108 3.29 -10.51 -5.29
CA ILE A 108 2.29 -9.86 -4.44
C ILE A 108 1.22 -10.89 -4.04
N SER A 109 0.67 -10.79 -2.84
CA SER A 109 -0.29 -11.71 -2.24
C SER A 109 0.27 -13.07 -1.73
N ARG A 110 1.55 -13.39 -1.97
CA ARG A 110 2.19 -14.56 -1.37
C ARG A 110 2.62 -14.32 0.08
N PHE A 111 3.21 -13.17 0.32
CA PHE A 111 3.53 -12.68 1.66
C PHE A 111 2.72 -11.43 1.93
N ARG A 112 2.06 -11.34 3.07
CA ARG A 112 1.20 -10.22 3.47
C ARG A 112 1.79 -9.52 4.65
N ALA A 113 1.88 -8.20 4.55
CA ALA A 113 2.35 -7.37 5.64
C ALA A 113 1.59 -6.04 5.67
N VAL A 114 1.29 -5.57 6.87
CA VAL A 114 0.72 -4.25 7.11
C VAL A 114 1.82 -3.36 7.68
N LEU A 115 2.18 -2.34 6.93
CA LEU A 115 3.17 -1.36 7.35
C LEU A 115 2.51 -0.18 8.05
N PHE A 116 3.13 0.26 9.13
CA PHE A 116 2.87 1.53 9.80
C PHE A 116 4.15 2.36 9.74
N CYS A 117 4.08 3.55 9.17
CA CYS A 117 5.20 4.49 9.12
C CYS A 117 4.66 5.92 9.23
N PRO A 118 5.50 6.92 9.58
CA PRO A 118 5.06 8.31 9.72
C PRO A 118 4.39 8.88 8.46
N ASP A 119 4.84 8.46 7.27
CA ASP A 119 4.27 8.91 5.99
C ASP A 119 2.79 8.53 5.82
N HIS A 120 2.32 7.47 6.51
CA HIS A 120 0.91 7.07 6.45
C HIS A 120 -0.06 8.11 7.03
N LEU A 121 0.44 9.12 7.76
CA LEU A 121 -0.38 10.28 8.14
C LEU A 121 -0.96 10.99 6.91
N GLY A 122 -0.33 10.83 5.74
CA GLY A 122 -0.83 11.26 4.45
C GLY A 122 -2.20 10.68 4.06
N ILE A 123 -2.59 9.51 4.55
CA ILE A 123 -3.94 8.95 4.34
C ILE A 123 -5.00 9.95 4.82
N VAL A 124 -4.75 10.67 5.89
CA VAL A 124 -5.68 11.66 6.46
C VAL A 124 -5.34 13.08 5.98
N LYS A 125 -4.07 13.51 6.09
CA LYS A 125 -3.66 14.89 5.80
C LYS A 125 -3.35 15.15 4.33
N GLY A 126 -2.92 14.14 3.63
CA GLY A 126 -2.35 14.26 2.29
C GLY A 126 -3.35 14.46 1.17
N ALA A 127 -2.85 14.37 -0.04
CA ALA A 127 -3.65 14.48 -1.26
C ALA A 127 -4.51 13.22 -1.50
N PRO A 128 -5.57 13.31 -2.33
CA PRO A 128 -6.34 12.13 -2.74
C PRO A 128 -5.52 10.99 -3.33
N SER A 129 -4.36 11.29 -3.92
CA SER A 129 -3.42 10.28 -4.44
C SER A 129 -2.92 9.32 -3.36
N GLU A 130 -2.67 9.80 -2.14
CA GLU A 130 -2.20 8.96 -1.02
C GLU A 130 -3.29 8.01 -0.54
N ARG A 131 -4.55 8.47 -0.50
CA ARG A 131 -5.69 7.61 -0.16
C ARG A 131 -5.97 6.55 -1.23
N ARG A 132 -5.83 6.91 -2.51
CA ARG A 132 -5.90 5.92 -3.60
C ARG A 132 -4.75 4.92 -3.55
N GLU A 133 -3.54 5.37 -3.24
CA GLU A 133 -2.38 4.49 -3.06
C GLU A 133 -2.63 3.49 -1.93
N PHE A 134 -3.15 3.95 -0.79
CA PHE A 134 -3.57 3.07 0.32
C PHE A 134 -4.57 2.00 -0.16
N LEU A 135 -5.66 2.40 -0.84
CA LEU A 135 -6.64 1.44 -1.38
C LEU A 135 -6.00 0.45 -2.35
N ASN A 136 -5.18 0.94 -3.26
CA ASN A 136 -4.52 0.11 -4.26
C ASN A 136 -3.62 -0.94 -3.62
N ILE A 137 -2.83 -0.56 -2.61
CA ILE A 137 -1.95 -1.48 -1.88
C ILE A 137 -2.78 -2.50 -1.11
N ALA A 138 -3.73 -2.04 -0.32
CA ALA A 138 -4.53 -2.88 0.56
C ALA A 138 -5.35 -3.92 -0.21
N ILE A 139 -6.05 -3.50 -1.28
CA ILE A 139 -6.84 -4.42 -2.11
C ILE A 139 -5.93 -5.39 -2.90
N SER A 140 -4.76 -4.92 -3.35
CA SER A 140 -3.82 -5.77 -4.09
C SER A 140 -3.28 -6.95 -3.26
N GLN A 141 -3.14 -6.80 -1.96
CA GLN A 141 -2.70 -7.88 -1.08
C GLN A 141 -3.73 -9.01 -0.95
N ILE A 142 -5.00 -8.71 -1.14
CA ILE A 142 -6.12 -9.68 -0.98
C ILE A 142 -6.76 -10.10 -2.31
N SER A 143 -6.53 -9.37 -3.40
CA SER A 143 -7.13 -9.64 -4.70
C SER A 143 -6.12 -9.51 -5.84
N ARG A 144 -5.65 -10.65 -6.35
CA ARG A 144 -4.71 -10.67 -7.48
C ARG A 144 -5.34 -10.07 -8.75
N ASP A 145 -6.62 -10.31 -9.00
CA ASP A 145 -7.33 -9.76 -10.15
C ASP A 145 -7.36 -8.23 -10.13
N TYR A 146 -7.39 -7.64 -8.94
CA TYR A 146 -7.38 -6.19 -8.81
C TYR A 146 -6.06 -5.58 -9.31
N ILE A 147 -4.94 -6.27 -9.15
CA ILE A 147 -3.64 -5.80 -9.61
C ILE A 147 -3.61 -5.75 -11.15
N TYR A 148 -4.12 -6.79 -11.82
CA TYR A 148 -4.24 -6.81 -13.30
C TYR A 148 -5.15 -5.70 -13.78
N LEU A 149 -6.31 -5.57 -13.14
CA LEU A 149 -7.30 -4.56 -13.46
C LEU A 149 -6.74 -3.13 -13.35
N LEU A 150 -5.94 -2.85 -12.30
CA LEU A 150 -5.24 -1.56 -12.17
C LEU A 150 -4.23 -1.34 -13.30
N GLY A 151 -3.47 -2.38 -13.68
CA GLY A 151 -2.50 -2.30 -14.77
C GLY A 151 -3.17 -1.99 -16.11
N ASP A 152 -4.25 -2.71 -16.42
CA ASP A 152 -5.02 -2.53 -17.67
C ASP A 152 -5.66 -1.13 -17.73
N TYR A 153 -6.24 -0.69 -16.60
CA TYR A 153 -6.80 0.66 -16.51
C TYR A 153 -5.73 1.73 -16.73
N GLN A 154 -4.58 1.61 -16.09
CA GLN A 154 -3.48 2.57 -16.20
C GLN A 154 -2.96 2.65 -17.63
N LEU A 155 -2.74 1.51 -18.29
CA LEU A 155 -2.30 1.44 -19.68
C LEU A 155 -3.32 2.11 -20.62
N THR A 156 -4.61 1.80 -20.43
CA THR A 156 -5.70 2.41 -21.21
C THR A 156 -5.77 3.92 -21.02
N LEU A 157 -5.63 4.39 -19.77
CA LEU A 157 -5.60 5.81 -19.44
C LEU A 157 -4.40 6.53 -20.08
N GLU A 158 -3.23 5.93 -20.08
CA GLU A 158 -2.01 6.47 -20.72
C GLU A 158 -2.19 6.59 -22.23
N ASN A 159 -2.74 5.57 -22.89
CA ASN A 159 -3.02 5.57 -24.33
C ASN A 159 -4.06 6.62 -24.67
N ARG A 160 -5.15 6.73 -23.91
CA ARG A 160 -6.17 7.78 -24.09
C ARG A 160 -5.56 9.18 -23.94
N ASN A 161 -4.77 9.40 -22.90
CA ASN A 161 -4.10 10.67 -22.67
C ASN A 161 -3.07 10.98 -23.76
N ALA A 162 -2.36 9.99 -24.30
CA ALA A 162 -1.45 10.18 -25.42
C ALA A 162 -2.21 10.64 -26.69
N LEU A 163 -3.40 10.08 -26.93
CA LEU A 163 -4.26 10.48 -28.03
C LEU A 163 -4.78 11.92 -27.84
N ILE A 164 -5.25 12.26 -26.63
CA ILE A 164 -5.66 13.63 -26.29
C ILE A 164 -4.51 14.63 -26.56
N LYS A 165 -3.30 14.32 -26.14
CA LYS A 165 -2.13 15.19 -26.40
C LYS A 165 -1.86 15.35 -27.89
N LYS A 166 -2.06 14.33 -28.73
CA LYS A 166 -1.94 14.46 -30.20
C LYS A 166 -3.02 15.37 -30.77
N ILE A 167 -4.27 15.30 -30.29
CA ILE A 167 -5.36 16.17 -30.68
C ILE A 167 -5.07 17.65 -30.37
N CYS A 168 -4.33 17.90 -29.30
CA CYS A 168 -3.94 19.26 -28.86
C CYS A 168 -2.69 19.80 -29.56
N MET A 169 -2.03 19.04 -30.45
CA MET A 169 -0.80 19.50 -31.10
C MET A 169 -1.05 20.72 -32.01
N PRO A 170 -0.19 21.78 -31.96
CA PRO A 170 -0.26 22.87 -32.87
C PRO A 170 -0.13 22.44 -34.34
N GLY A 171 -0.96 23.00 -35.23
CA GLY A 171 -0.88 22.75 -36.68
C GLY A 171 -1.57 21.48 -37.15
N ILE A 172 -2.29 20.76 -36.29
CA ILE A 172 -3.10 19.60 -36.73
C ILE A 172 -4.24 20.06 -37.64
N SER A 173 -4.47 19.35 -38.76
CA SER A 173 -5.59 19.69 -39.65
C SER A 173 -6.95 19.36 -39.01
N PRO A 174 -8.03 20.07 -39.32
CA PRO A 174 -9.35 19.81 -38.79
C PRO A 174 -9.83 18.37 -39.05
N SER A 175 -9.54 17.82 -40.22
CA SER A 175 -9.89 16.43 -40.56
C SER A 175 -9.11 15.38 -39.73
N ALA A 176 -7.80 15.58 -39.52
CA ALA A 176 -7.01 14.73 -38.67
C ALA A 176 -7.46 14.83 -37.21
N ARG A 177 -7.80 16.03 -36.73
CA ARG A 177 -8.34 16.25 -35.39
C ARG A 177 -9.65 15.50 -35.20
N ALA A 178 -10.59 15.59 -36.13
CA ALA A 178 -11.86 14.87 -36.08
C ALA A 178 -11.64 13.36 -36.00
N SER A 179 -10.83 12.79 -36.91
CA SER A 179 -10.52 11.36 -36.90
C SER A 179 -9.85 10.88 -35.60
N LEU A 180 -8.95 11.66 -35.02
CA LEU A 180 -8.34 11.32 -33.72
C LEU A 180 -9.37 11.41 -32.57
N THR A 181 -10.30 12.35 -32.64
CA THR A 181 -11.39 12.48 -31.64
C THR A 181 -12.36 11.28 -31.72
N ASP A 182 -12.71 10.84 -32.93
CA ASP A 182 -13.54 9.65 -33.13
C ASP A 182 -12.88 8.38 -32.53
N ASN A 183 -11.55 8.27 -32.64
CA ASN A 183 -10.79 7.16 -32.06
C ASN A 183 -10.78 7.16 -30.52
N LEU A 184 -11.17 8.25 -29.84
CA LEU A 184 -11.30 8.26 -28.38
C LEU A 184 -12.44 7.33 -27.90
N SER A 185 -13.46 7.09 -28.73
CA SER A 185 -14.58 6.21 -28.35
C SER A 185 -14.11 4.82 -27.90
N VAL A 186 -13.17 4.21 -28.64
CA VAL A 186 -12.61 2.89 -28.32
C VAL A 186 -11.94 2.88 -26.94
N TRP A 187 -11.17 3.95 -26.65
CA TRP A 187 -10.52 4.08 -25.35
C TRP A 187 -11.52 4.42 -24.25
N ASN A 188 -12.59 5.16 -24.52
CA ASN A 188 -13.67 5.45 -23.57
C ASN A 188 -14.36 4.18 -23.12
N GLU A 189 -14.74 3.29 -24.06
CA GLU A 189 -15.37 2.00 -23.74
C GLU A 189 -14.48 1.13 -22.85
N GLN A 190 -13.22 0.94 -23.23
CA GLN A 190 -12.31 0.14 -22.43
C GLN A 190 -12.04 0.74 -21.05
N LEU A 191 -11.83 2.06 -20.98
CA LEU A 191 -11.60 2.76 -19.73
C LEU A 191 -12.81 2.66 -18.80
N ALA A 192 -14.05 2.77 -19.35
CA ALA A 192 -15.29 2.66 -18.59
C ALA A 192 -15.44 1.26 -17.98
N LYS A 193 -15.19 0.22 -18.77
CA LYS A 193 -15.22 -1.18 -18.31
C LYS A 193 -14.27 -1.45 -17.14
N TYR A 194 -13.03 -0.97 -17.24
CA TYR A 194 -12.07 -1.13 -16.14
C TYR A 194 -12.41 -0.24 -14.94
N ALA A 195 -12.85 1.01 -15.19
CA ALA A 195 -13.25 1.93 -14.13
C ALA A 195 -14.39 1.37 -13.28
N ALA A 196 -15.45 0.85 -13.90
CA ALA A 196 -16.58 0.26 -13.20
C ALA A 196 -16.16 -0.87 -12.26
N ARG A 197 -15.31 -1.77 -12.74
CA ARG A 197 -14.81 -2.91 -11.94
C ARG A 197 -13.91 -2.47 -10.79
N ILE A 198 -13.07 -1.45 -10.99
CA ILE A 198 -12.21 -0.87 -9.93
C ILE A 198 -13.07 -0.19 -8.88
N ALA A 199 -14.04 0.63 -9.29
CA ALA A 199 -14.93 1.35 -8.40
C ALA A 199 -15.74 0.38 -7.52
N ALA A 200 -16.29 -0.68 -8.11
CA ALA A 200 -17.00 -1.73 -7.37
C ALA A 200 -16.14 -2.39 -6.30
N LYS A 201 -14.89 -2.79 -6.65
CA LYS A 201 -13.95 -3.42 -5.69
C LYS A 201 -13.53 -2.47 -4.58
N ARG A 202 -13.32 -1.18 -4.89
CA ARG A 202 -12.99 -0.16 -3.88
C ARG A 202 -14.16 0.11 -2.95
N LYS A 203 -15.36 0.23 -3.49
CA LYS A 203 -16.59 0.41 -2.71
C LYS A 203 -16.80 -0.75 -1.74
N GLU A 204 -16.76 -1.98 -2.24
CA GLU A 204 -16.85 -3.19 -1.43
C GLU A 204 -15.80 -3.22 -0.31
N TYR A 205 -14.54 -2.91 -0.65
CA TYR A 205 -13.46 -2.89 0.33
C TYR A 205 -13.69 -1.84 1.43
N VAL A 206 -14.09 -0.62 1.04
CA VAL A 206 -14.32 0.47 2.00
C VAL A 206 -15.50 0.17 2.91
N GLU A 207 -16.58 -0.43 2.40
CA GLU A 207 -17.72 -0.85 3.21
C GLU A 207 -17.35 -1.92 4.24
N LYS A 208 -16.46 -2.84 3.87
CA LYS A 208 -16.01 -3.90 4.78
C LYS A 208 -14.97 -3.43 5.80
N ILE A 209 -14.04 -2.55 5.42
CA ILE A 209 -13.00 -2.07 6.35
C ILE A 209 -13.54 -1.03 7.34
N SER A 210 -14.55 -0.22 6.95
CA SER A 210 -15.06 0.89 7.76
C SER A 210 -15.54 0.46 9.14
N PRO A 211 -16.35 -0.61 9.31
CA PRO A 211 -16.77 -1.08 10.62
C PRO A 211 -15.62 -1.51 11.54
N TYR A 212 -14.57 -2.14 10.98
CA TYR A 212 -13.38 -2.52 11.74
C TYR A 212 -12.58 -1.31 12.20
N ALA A 213 -12.39 -0.34 11.30
CA ALA A 213 -11.69 0.90 11.65
C ALA A 213 -12.49 1.72 12.70
N GLU A 214 -13.81 1.76 12.61
CA GLU A 214 -14.69 2.38 13.59
C GLU A 214 -14.58 1.71 14.96
N TYR A 215 -14.65 0.37 15.00
CA TYR A 215 -14.50 -0.41 16.22
C TYR A 215 -13.14 -0.17 16.89
N ILE A 216 -12.05 -0.27 16.14
CA ILE A 216 -10.69 -0.06 16.66
C ILE A 216 -10.51 1.37 17.18
N MET A 217 -11.04 2.37 16.45
CA MET A 217 -11.02 3.77 16.90
C MET A 217 -11.77 3.98 18.20
N SER A 218 -12.93 3.37 18.30
CA SER A 218 -13.78 3.39 19.50
C SER A 218 -13.07 2.82 20.73
N GLU A 219 -12.43 1.65 20.58
CA GLU A 219 -11.64 1.01 21.64
C GLU A 219 -10.47 1.89 22.08
N MET A 220 -9.70 2.45 21.12
CA MET A 220 -8.55 3.31 21.42
C MET A 220 -8.92 4.65 22.05
N SER A 221 -10.15 5.13 21.84
CA SER A 221 -10.60 6.42 22.34
C SER A 221 -11.57 6.30 23.53
N SER A 222 -11.72 5.10 24.11
CA SER A 222 -12.69 4.82 25.17
C SER A 222 -14.11 5.27 24.79
N ASN A 223 -14.54 4.95 23.57
CA ASN A 223 -15.84 5.26 22.96
C ASN A 223 -16.14 6.77 22.77
N LYS A 224 -15.12 7.64 22.79
CA LYS A 224 -15.30 9.08 22.60
C LYS A 224 -15.33 9.52 21.13
N GLU A 225 -14.75 8.71 20.24
CA GLU A 225 -14.48 9.08 18.85
C GLU A 225 -15.05 8.02 17.89
N LYS A 226 -15.94 8.45 16.99
CA LYS A 226 -16.55 7.60 15.96
C LYS A 226 -15.93 7.90 14.61
N LEU A 227 -15.15 6.98 14.09
CA LEU A 227 -14.52 7.07 12.78
C LEU A 227 -15.50 6.58 11.71
N ARG A 228 -15.61 7.33 10.61
CA ARG A 228 -16.39 6.91 9.44
C ARG A 228 -15.57 7.10 8.18
N ILE A 229 -15.51 6.05 7.36
CA ILE A 229 -14.79 6.04 6.08
C ILE A 229 -15.80 5.78 4.97
N GLN A 230 -15.79 6.60 3.93
CA GLN A 230 -16.67 6.46 2.78
C GLN A 230 -15.88 6.60 1.48
N TYR A 231 -16.16 5.75 0.52
CA TYR A 231 -15.62 5.87 -0.82
C TYR A 231 -16.36 6.94 -1.61
N VAL A 232 -15.62 7.80 -2.29
CA VAL A 232 -16.13 8.91 -3.09
C VAL A 232 -15.65 8.73 -4.53
N CYS A 233 -16.58 8.58 -5.46
CA CYS A 233 -16.31 8.43 -6.89
C CYS A 233 -17.32 9.21 -7.74
N ASP A 234 -17.07 9.26 -9.04
CA ASP A 234 -17.89 10.03 -10.00
C ASP A 234 -19.24 9.37 -10.32
N VAL A 235 -19.46 8.07 -10.03
CA VAL A 235 -20.68 7.33 -10.29
C VAL A 235 -21.48 7.08 -9.02
N GLN A 236 -22.83 7.01 -9.14
CA GLN A 236 -23.70 6.90 -7.96
C GLN A 236 -23.74 5.51 -7.34
N ASN A 237 -23.80 4.46 -8.16
CA ASN A 237 -23.98 3.06 -7.73
C ASN A 237 -22.81 2.18 -8.22
N PRO A 238 -21.58 2.39 -7.69
CA PRO A 238 -20.40 1.68 -8.17
C PRO A 238 -20.45 0.16 -7.94
N GLU A 239 -21.31 -0.34 -7.03
CA GLU A 239 -21.56 -1.75 -6.78
C GLU A 239 -22.29 -2.45 -7.94
N ASN A 240 -23.09 -1.74 -8.74
CA ASN A 240 -23.71 -2.26 -9.94
C ASN A 240 -22.78 -2.08 -11.14
N ALA A 241 -21.98 -3.10 -11.43
CA ALA A 241 -20.92 -3.02 -12.45
C ALA A 241 -21.45 -2.67 -13.86
N GLU A 242 -22.63 -3.19 -14.27
CA GLU A 242 -23.20 -2.92 -15.59
C GLU A 242 -23.67 -1.47 -15.71
N GLN A 243 -24.40 -0.97 -14.71
CA GLN A 243 -24.84 0.42 -14.69
C GLN A 243 -23.67 1.38 -14.59
N SER A 244 -22.70 1.05 -13.73
CA SER A 244 -21.50 1.84 -13.51
C SER A 244 -20.64 1.94 -14.79
N GLU A 245 -20.56 0.88 -15.60
CA GLU A 245 -19.88 0.92 -16.89
C GLU A 245 -20.55 1.92 -17.85
N LYS A 246 -21.89 1.88 -17.95
CA LYS A 246 -22.66 2.85 -18.75
C LYS A 246 -22.47 4.30 -18.26
N ASP A 247 -22.47 4.48 -16.94
CA ASP A 247 -22.29 5.80 -16.33
C ASP A 247 -20.88 6.35 -16.58
N TYR A 248 -19.84 5.53 -16.46
CA TYR A 248 -18.46 5.94 -16.80
C TYR A 248 -18.29 6.21 -18.29
N LEU A 249 -18.90 5.40 -19.18
CA LEU A 249 -18.83 5.63 -20.62
C LEU A 249 -19.43 7.00 -20.96
N LYS A 250 -20.63 7.27 -20.49
CA LYS A 250 -21.29 8.57 -20.65
C LYS A 250 -20.45 9.71 -20.12
N LEU A 251 -19.84 9.53 -18.95
CA LEU A 251 -18.98 10.51 -18.29
C LEU A 251 -17.72 10.84 -19.11
N PHE A 252 -17.12 9.87 -19.79
CA PHE A 252 -15.96 10.06 -20.66
C PHE A 252 -16.34 10.68 -21.99
N GLU A 253 -17.49 10.32 -22.55
CA GLU A 253 -18.02 10.92 -23.79
C GLU A 253 -18.36 12.39 -23.61
N GLU A 254 -19.18 12.71 -22.59
CA GLU A 254 -19.56 14.09 -22.25
C GLU A 254 -18.37 14.94 -21.81
N GLY A 255 -17.35 14.34 -21.21
CA GLY A 255 -16.13 14.99 -20.74
C GLY A 255 -15.08 15.24 -21.82
N THR A 256 -15.24 14.72 -23.04
CA THR A 256 -14.20 14.73 -24.10
C THR A 256 -13.67 16.12 -24.42
N GLU A 257 -14.51 17.09 -24.61
CA GLU A 257 -14.12 18.49 -24.90
C GLU A 257 -13.25 19.10 -23.77
N ARG A 258 -13.66 18.85 -22.52
CA ARG A 258 -12.93 19.30 -21.33
C ARG A 258 -11.58 18.60 -21.20
N ASP A 259 -11.52 17.30 -21.47
CA ASP A 259 -10.30 16.51 -21.43
C ASP A 259 -9.30 17.01 -22.48
N ILE A 260 -9.77 17.32 -23.68
CA ILE A 260 -8.97 17.93 -24.76
C ILE A 260 -8.45 19.30 -24.29
N ALA A 261 -9.33 20.17 -23.74
CA ALA A 261 -8.92 21.49 -23.27
C ALA A 261 -7.88 21.43 -22.15
N CYS A 262 -7.94 20.40 -21.27
CA CYS A 262 -7.00 20.18 -20.17
C CYS A 262 -5.77 19.34 -20.57
N GLY A 263 -5.75 18.73 -21.75
CA GLY A 263 -4.67 17.86 -22.23
C GLY A 263 -4.59 16.49 -21.52
N SER A 264 -5.62 16.11 -20.75
CA SER A 264 -5.67 14.85 -20.00
C SER A 264 -7.07 14.53 -19.51
N THR A 265 -7.32 13.25 -19.23
CA THR A 265 -8.58 12.74 -18.67
C THR A 265 -8.84 13.32 -17.27
N GLN A 266 -9.99 13.97 -17.08
CA GLN A 266 -10.34 14.68 -15.84
C GLN A 266 -11.24 13.89 -14.91
N LYS A 267 -11.90 12.84 -15.37
CA LYS A 267 -12.86 12.03 -14.65
C LYS A 267 -12.43 10.55 -14.62
N GLY A 268 -12.95 9.77 -13.66
CA GLY A 268 -12.70 8.34 -13.53
C GLY A 268 -11.94 7.96 -12.26
N VAL A 269 -11.72 6.65 -12.05
CA VAL A 269 -11.21 6.08 -10.79
C VAL A 269 -9.80 6.56 -10.37
N HIS A 270 -9.05 7.17 -11.27
CA HIS A 270 -7.79 7.84 -10.96
C HIS A 270 -7.99 9.22 -10.28
N ARG A 271 -9.24 9.67 -10.13
CA ARG A 271 -9.66 10.90 -9.43
C ARG A 271 -10.46 10.63 -8.16
N ASP A 272 -10.83 9.37 -7.90
CA ASP A 272 -11.57 8.99 -6.70
C ASP A 272 -10.87 9.40 -5.40
N ASP A 273 -11.65 9.39 -4.31
CA ASP A 273 -11.17 9.75 -2.99
C ASP A 273 -11.81 8.92 -1.88
N LEU A 274 -11.28 9.07 -0.65
CA LEU A 274 -11.89 8.63 0.58
C LEU A 274 -12.31 9.83 1.43
N SER A 275 -13.55 9.86 1.87
CA SER A 275 -14.02 10.76 2.92
C SER A 275 -13.80 10.10 4.28
N ILE A 276 -12.96 10.71 5.11
CA ILE A 276 -12.65 10.24 6.46
C ILE A 276 -13.15 11.27 7.45
N LYS A 277 -14.07 10.85 8.35
CA LYS A 277 -14.72 11.73 9.31
C LYS A 277 -14.60 11.16 10.72
N ILE A 278 -14.51 12.06 11.71
CA ILE A 278 -14.63 11.74 13.14
C ILE A 278 -15.79 12.56 13.69
N ASN A 279 -16.72 11.90 14.38
CA ASN A 279 -17.90 12.49 15.00
C ASN A 279 -18.74 13.38 14.04
N GLY A 280 -18.68 13.06 12.72
CA GLY A 280 -19.38 13.80 11.67
C GLY A 280 -18.52 14.82 10.92
N ASP A 281 -17.41 15.27 11.49
CA ASP A 281 -16.53 16.28 10.90
C ASP A 281 -15.39 15.68 10.07
N HIS A 282 -15.01 16.37 8.99
CA HIS A 282 -13.87 15.95 8.16
C HIS A 282 -12.56 15.98 8.95
N LEU A 283 -11.97 14.80 9.15
CA LEU A 283 -10.77 14.60 9.96
C LEU A 283 -9.57 15.42 9.48
N ARG A 284 -9.43 15.61 8.16
CA ARG A 284 -8.35 16.41 7.56
C ARG A 284 -8.37 17.87 8.02
N GLN A 285 -9.57 18.46 8.15
CA GLN A 285 -9.75 19.87 8.42
C GLN A 285 -9.86 20.17 9.92
N TRP A 286 -10.56 19.32 10.66
CA TRP A 286 -11.00 19.59 12.03
C TRP A 286 -10.40 18.66 13.08
N GLY A 287 -9.75 17.56 12.66
CA GLY A 287 -9.16 16.61 13.59
C GLY A 287 -7.87 17.12 14.24
N SER A 288 -7.72 16.90 15.54
CA SER A 288 -6.46 17.11 16.25
C SER A 288 -5.38 16.16 15.71
N GLN A 289 -4.10 16.46 15.95
CA GLN A 289 -2.99 15.57 15.55
C GLN A 289 -3.12 14.17 16.16
N GLY A 290 -3.54 14.09 17.44
CA GLY A 290 -3.78 12.82 18.12
C GLY A 290 -4.90 12.01 17.45
N GLN A 291 -6.02 12.64 17.10
CA GLN A 291 -7.14 12.01 16.38
C GLN A 291 -6.72 11.49 15.01
N GLN A 292 -5.94 12.29 14.26
CA GLN A 292 -5.46 11.91 12.94
C GLN A 292 -4.52 10.69 13.00
N ARG A 293 -3.59 10.66 13.97
CA ARG A 293 -2.70 9.52 14.21
C ARG A 293 -3.46 8.25 14.61
N THR A 294 -4.43 8.41 15.53
CA THR A 294 -5.28 7.28 15.97
C THR A 294 -6.10 6.73 14.83
N ALA A 295 -6.70 7.59 13.99
CA ALA A 295 -7.48 7.17 12.84
C ALA A 295 -6.62 6.41 11.81
N VAL A 296 -5.40 6.89 11.51
CA VAL A 296 -4.48 6.17 10.63
C VAL A 296 -4.14 4.80 11.22
N LEU A 297 -3.85 4.74 12.52
CA LEU A 297 -3.57 3.47 13.20
C LEU A 297 -4.78 2.52 13.12
N ALA A 298 -5.98 3.02 13.38
CA ALA A 298 -7.22 2.23 13.29
C ALA A 298 -7.47 1.71 11.87
N ILE A 299 -7.27 2.54 10.84
CA ILE A 299 -7.40 2.17 9.43
C ILE A 299 -6.38 1.07 9.07
N LYS A 300 -5.15 1.20 9.49
CA LYS A 300 -4.09 0.23 9.19
C LYS A 300 -4.26 -1.09 9.95
N LEU A 301 -4.74 -1.07 11.19
CA LEU A 301 -5.09 -2.29 11.91
C LEU A 301 -6.30 -2.99 11.27
N ALA A 302 -7.29 -2.21 10.81
CA ALA A 302 -8.42 -2.73 10.06
C ALA A 302 -7.99 -3.34 8.70
N GLU A 303 -6.97 -2.80 8.04
CA GLU A 303 -6.35 -3.43 6.86
C GLU A 303 -5.83 -4.84 7.19
N GLY A 304 -5.19 -5.02 8.36
CA GLY A 304 -4.75 -6.34 8.82
C GLY A 304 -5.90 -7.31 9.03
N GLU A 305 -7.01 -6.85 9.61
CA GLU A 305 -8.23 -7.64 9.77
C GLU A 305 -8.82 -8.06 8.41
N MET A 306 -8.81 -7.16 7.43
CA MET A 306 -9.20 -7.50 6.05
C MET A 306 -8.29 -8.58 5.46
N CYS A 307 -6.96 -8.47 5.64
CA CYS A 307 -6.03 -9.52 5.22
C CYS A 307 -6.38 -10.87 5.87
N ARG A 308 -6.65 -10.89 7.17
CA ARG A 308 -7.02 -12.09 7.92
C ARG A 308 -8.29 -12.73 7.37
N GLN A 309 -9.33 -11.94 7.10
CA GLN A 309 -10.61 -12.47 6.58
C GLN A 309 -10.47 -13.08 5.18
N TYR A 310 -9.74 -12.41 4.29
CA TYR A 310 -9.61 -12.90 2.92
C TYR A 310 -8.58 -14.01 2.75
N ALA A 311 -7.52 -14.03 3.57
CA ALA A 311 -6.46 -15.02 3.49
C ALA A 311 -6.61 -16.17 4.48
N GLY A 312 -7.48 -16.04 5.50
CA GLY A 312 -7.63 -17.02 6.59
C GLY A 312 -6.49 -17.01 7.62
N GLU A 313 -5.59 -16.00 7.55
CA GLU A 313 -4.44 -15.91 8.43
C GLU A 313 -4.02 -14.45 8.67
N GLU A 314 -3.41 -14.19 9.83
CA GLU A 314 -2.88 -12.86 10.17
C GLU A 314 -1.71 -12.46 9.26
N PRO A 315 -1.64 -11.19 8.81
CA PRO A 315 -0.45 -10.65 8.16
C PRO A 315 0.66 -10.38 9.17
N VAL A 316 1.87 -10.09 8.68
CA VAL A 316 2.96 -9.55 9.50
C VAL A 316 2.76 -8.05 9.68
N TYR A 317 2.84 -7.54 10.90
CA TYR A 317 2.71 -6.12 11.19
C TYR A 317 4.08 -5.47 11.38
N LEU A 318 4.35 -4.46 10.59
CA LEU A 318 5.61 -3.73 10.55
C LEU A 318 5.41 -2.30 11.07
N PHE A 319 6.14 -1.89 12.10
CA PHE A 319 6.04 -0.56 12.70
C PHE A 319 7.36 0.17 12.59
N ASP A 320 7.44 1.19 11.72
CA ASP A 320 8.64 1.99 11.52
C ASP A 320 8.57 3.28 12.33
N ASP A 321 9.24 3.26 13.49
CA ASP A 321 9.38 4.39 14.44
C ASP A 321 8.06 5.05 14.90
N VAL A 322 6.95 4.28 14.84
CA VAL A 322 5.60 4.81 15.16
C VAL A 322 5.35 4.84 16.66
N PHE A 323 5.99 3.93 17.42
CA PHE A 323 5.74 3.81 18.86
C PHE A 323 6.17 5.02 19.67
N SER A 324 7.18 5.75 19.24
CA SER A 324 7.62 7.02 19.85
C SER A 324 6.54 8.12 19.79
N GLU A 325 5.62 8.01 18.83
CA GLU A 325 4.55 8.99 18.60
C GLU A 325 3.22 8.63 19.28
N LEU A 326 3.13 7.46 19.93
CA LEU A 326 1.93 6.96 20.57
C LEU A 326 1.94 7.23 22.08
N ASP A 327 0.78 7.59 22.62
CA ASP A 327 0.58 7.65 24.08
C ASP A 327 0.49 6.25 24.71
N ALA A 328 0.46 6.22 26.04
CA ALA A 328 0.46 4.97 26.81
C ALA A 328 -0.76 4.07 26.53
N GLU A 329 -1.95 4.65 26.31
CA GLU A 329 -3.18 3.88 26.06
C GLU A 329 -3.12 3.18 24.70
N ARG A 330 -2.67 3.88 23.66
CA ARG A 330 -2.49 3.31 22.30
C ARG A 330 -1.39 2.26 22.26
N LYS A 331 -0.25 2.51 22.95
CA LYS A 331 0.80 1.50 23.11
C LYS A 331 0.26 0.23 23.77
N LYS A 332 -0.49 0.39 24.86
CA LYS A 332 -1.12 -0.73 25.57
C LYS A 332 -2.08 -1.52 24.68
N TYR A 333 -2.91 -0.83 23.91
CA TYR A 333 -3.83 -1.47 22.96
C TYR A 333 -3.10 -2.33 21.93
N LEU A 334 -2.02 -1.80 21.32
CA LEU A 334 -1.22 -2.54 20.35
C LEU A 334 -0.54 -3.76 20.98
N ILE A 335 0.05 -3.60 22.15
CA ILE A 335 0.73 -4.69 22.87
C ILE A 335 -0.26 -5.79 23.24
N SER A 336 -1.45 -5.45 23.71
CA SER A 336 -2.48 -6.45 24.05
C SER A 336 -2.95 -7.23 22.82
N GLY A 337 -2.97 -6.62 21.65
CA GLY A 337 -3.30 -7.26 20.37
C GLY A 337 -2.19 -8.15 19.78
N ALA A 338 -0.99 -8.12 20.34
CA ALA A 338 0.17 -8.84 19.80
C ALA A 338 0.20 -10.35 20.10
N ALA A 339 -0.66 -10.86 21.02
CA ALA A 339 -0.60 -12.24 21.50
C ALA A 339 -0.72 -13.31 20.39
N SER A 340 -1.39 -13.01 19.29
CA SER A 340 -1.59 -13.92 18.15
C SER A 340 -1.00 -13.42 16.84
N LYS A 341 -0.20 -12.35 16.87
CA LYS A 341 0.29 -11.62 15.70
C LYS A 341 1.79 -11.44 15.75
N GLN A 342 2.43 -11.48 14.60
CA GLN A 342 3.82 -11.09 14.53
C GLN A 342 3.95 -9.58 14.35
N TYR A 343 4.67 -8.94 15.25
CA TYR A 343 5.06 -7.54 15.17
C TYR A 343 6.57 -7.42 14.97
N ILE A 344 6.98 -6.62 13.99
CA ILE A 344 8.37 -6.22 13.80
C ILE A 344 8.39 -4.70 13.96
N ILE A 345 9.01 -4.22 15.02
CA ILE A 345 8.94 -2.83 15.48
C ILE A 345 10.34 -2.23 15.43
N THR A 346 10.50 -1.09 14.80
CA THR A 346 11.73 -0.29 14.88
C THR A 346 11.53 0.87 15.84
N THR A 347 12.55 1.18 16.63
CA THR A 347 12.55 2.31 17.57
C THR A 347 13.95 2.84 17.81
N CYS A 348 14.04 4.10 18.23
CA CYS A 348 15.28 4.69 18.73
C CYS A 348 15.44 4.52 20.26
N GLU A 349 14.35 4.16 20.95
CA GLU A 349 14.32 4.00 22.40
C GLU A 349 14.77 2.58 22.77
N GLU A 350 15.82 2.47 23.61
CA GLU A 350 16.34 1.17 24.06
C GLU A 350 15.46 0.52 25.14
N ASN A 351 14.78 1.32 25.97
CA ASN A 351 14.07 0.84 27.16
C ASN A 351 12.54 0.75 26.98
N VAL A 352 12.07 0.41 25.77
CA VAL A 352 10.64 0.16 25.58
C VAL A 352 10.33 -1.26 26.04
N ASP A 353 9.41 -1.37 26.99
CA ASP A 353 8.96 -2.65 27.51
C ASP A 353 7.81 -3.21 26.65
N PHE A 354 8.08 -4.31 25.96
CA PHE A 354 7.12 -5.12 25.22
C PHE A 354 6.99 -6.55 25.80
N GLY A 355 7.30 -6.71 27.10
CA GLY A 355 7.28 -8.03 27.74
C GLY A 355 8.31 -8.99 27.09
N ASN A 356 7.85 -10.14 26.62
CA ASN A 356 8.71 -11.18 26.04
C ASN A 356 9.10 -10.88 24.56
N ALA A 357 9.37 -9.63 24.21
CA ALA A 357 9.82 -9.28 22.86
C ALA A 357 11.26 -9.81 22.60
N LYS A 358 11.46 -10.39 21.42
CA LYS A 358 12.82 -10.67 20.91
C LYS A 358 13.48 -9.30 20.60
N ARG A 359 14.65 -9.06 21.18
CA ARG A 359 15.38 -7.80 21.06
C ARG A 359 16.53 -7.93 20.07
N ILE A 360 16.63 -6.99 19.14
CA ILE A 360 17.64 -6.97 18.09
C ILE A 360 18.26 -5.58 18.06
N LYS A 361 19.51 -5.48 18.48
CA LYS A 361 20.28 -4.25 18.44
C LYS A 361 20.81 -3.99 17.03
N THR A 362 20.71 -2.75 16.58
CA THR A 362 21.23 -2.34 15.26
C THR A 362 22.36 -1.34 15.40
N GLU A 363 23.50 -1.64 14.79
CA GLU A 363 24.66 -0.76 14.76
C GLU A 363 25.38 -0.89 13.40
N ASN A 364 25.55 0.24 12.69
CA ASN A 364 26.25 0.34 11.39
C ASN A 364 25.78 -0.67 10.32
N GLY A 365 24.47 -0.97 10.27
CA GLY A 365 23.91 -1.93 9.35
C GLY A 365 24.13 -3.40 9.74
N CYS A 366 24.63 -3.67 10.93
CA CYS A 366 24.72 -4.98 11.56
C CYS A 366 23.61 -5.14 12.59
N PHE A 367 23.15 -6.38 12.80
CA PHE A 367 22.04 -6.72 13.69
C PHE A 367 22.50 -7.78 14.68
N PHE A 368 22.29 -7.54 15.95
CA PHE A 368 22.74 -8.39 17.05
C PHE A 368 21.54 -8.78 17.91
N GLU A 369 21.34 -10.07 18.09
CA GLU A 369 20.33 -10.62 18.99
C GLU A 369 20.82 -10.54 20.44
N GLU A 370 19.93 -10.10 21.36
CA GLU A 370 20.19 -10.05 22.80
C GLU A 370 19.34 -11.01 23.59
#